data_799e1154d0de8f3dcb8c8a0c50812202
#
_entry.id   799e1154d0de8f3dcb8c8a0c50812202
#
_cell.length_a   1.000
_cell.length_b   1.000
_cell.length_c   1.000
_cell.angle_alpha   90.00
_cell.angle_beta   90.00
_cell.angle_gamma   90.00
#
_symmetry.space_group_name_H-M   'P 1'
#
loop_
_entity.id
_entity.type
_entity.pdbx_description
1 polymer ?
#
loop_
_entity_poly.entity_id
_entity_poly.type
_entity_poly.pdbx_seq_one_letter_code
_entity_poly.pdbx_strand_id
1 'polypeptide(L)'
;MPVIVAALSWSWRETEVDPLTGALRANRRDRGPSGAELAALEHALRLAERWAARVVAASVAPSEADEMLRDALAVGAAHALRVEPASSAAGPRPAGLVGGEQESAAALAAALRQQYGVPDLVLCGDLAADRATGSFPAFLAASLGAAQALGCVRLEPLDEWALRVHRRLDGGRREVLIVRPPAVVSVETVGVRLRRAGLPATLAKGNAAITVASTPAAATRRVRILGAHPYRPRPRELPAPTGTALRRTLELTGALVQRTPPAMVGPLSPAEAVSELLAYLRRWGYVSADYELAAGPGRTEPNEPAAIHETGIKR
;
A
#
# COMPACT_ATOMS: atom_id res chain seq x y z
N MET A 1 14.11 7.30 -23.94
CA MET A 1 13.78 8.07 -22.73
C MET A 1 13.27 7.07 -21.71
N PRO A 2 13.82 7.02 -20.50
CA PRO A 2 13.44 6.05 -19.49
C PRO A 2 11.98 6.17 -19.07
N VAL A 3 11.40 5.06 -18.62
CA VAL A 3 9.98 4.95 -18.29
C VAL A 3 9.79 4.52 -16.84
N ILE A 4 9.11 5.37 -16.09
CA ILE A 4 8.66 5.05 -14.74
C ILE A 4 7.15 4.85 -14.78
N VAL A 5 6.67 3.72 -14.28
CA VAL A 5 5.24 3.41 -14.22
C VAL A 5 4.73 3.60 -12.79
N ALA A 6 3.62 4.28 -12.63
CA ALA A 6 2.83 4.28 -11.39
C ALA A 6 1.63 3.36 -11.60
N ALA A 7 1.61 2.23 -10.91
CA ALA A 7 0.49 1.29 -10.97
C ALA A 7 -0.60 1.71 -9.97
N LEU A 8 -1.79 1.98 -10.48
CA LEU A 8 -2.96 2.44 -9.73
C LEU A 8 -4.07 1.41 -9.81
N SER A 9 -4.76 1.16 -8.73
CA SER A 9 -5.92 0.27 -8.72
C SER A 9 -7.24 1.06 -8.72
N TRP A 10 -8.25 0.46 -9.33
CA TRP A 10 -9.63 0.92 -9.24
C TRP A 10 -10.37 0.08 -8.21
N SER A 11 -10.04 0.31 -6.94
CA SER A 11 -10.55 -0.45 -5.80
C SER A 11 -11.45 0.39 -4.90
N TRP A 12 -12.17 -0.25 -4.00
CA TRP A 12 -12.90 0.45 -2.95
C TRP A 12 -11.90 1.03 -1.94
N ARG A 13 -11.95 2.33 -1.70
CA ARG A 13 -11.09 3.00 -0.71
C ARG A 13 -11.61 2.82 0.71
N GLU A 14 -12.93 2.84 0.83
CA GLU A 14 -13.63 2.63 2.08
C GLU A 14 -14.76 1.64 1.84
N THR A 15 -14.84 0.62 2.66
CA THR A 15 -15.92 -0.37 2.65
C THR A 15 -16.46 -0.54 4.04
N GLU A 16 -17.76 -0.34 4.20
CA GLU A 16 -18.46 -0.67 5.41
C GLU A 16 -19.13 -2.04 5.22
N VAL A 17 -18.90 -2.93 6.16
CA VAL A 17 -19.58 -4.23 6.17
C VAL A 17 -20.71 -4.16 7.19
N ASP A 18 -21.94 -4.40 6.74
CA ASP A 18 -23.07 -4.54 7.65
C ASP A 18 -22.83 -5.74 8.57
N PRO A 19 -22.74 -5.55 9.88
CA PRO A 19 -22.35 -6.62 10.80
C PRO A 19 -23.42 -7.72 10.93
N LEU A 20 -24.66 -7.44 10.57
CA LEU A 20 -25.77 -8.40 10.66
C LEU A 20 -25.94 -9.23 9.40
N THR A 21 -25.80 -8.59 8.25
CA THR A 21 -26.06 -9.23 6.95
C THR A 21 -24.77 -9.66 6.24
N GLY A 22 -23.62 -9.08 6.61
CA GLY A 22 -22.37 -9.22 5.88
C GLY A 22 -22.39 -8.52 4.52
N ALA A 23 -23.41 -7.72 4.23
CA ALA A 23 -23.49 -6.98 2.99
C ALA A 23 -22.48 -5.83 2.96
N LEU A 24 -21.86 -5.64 1.81
CA LEU A 24 -20.97 -4.49 1.59
C LEU A 24 -21.81 -3.23 1.32
N ARG A 25 -21.63 -2.21 2.14
CA ARG A 25 -22.12 -0.86 1.90
C ARG A 25 -20.99 -0.07 1.26
N ALA A 26 -21.02 0.03 -0.04
CA ALA A 26 -19.96 0.71 -0.78
C ALA A 26 -20.57 1.70 -1.77
N ASN A 27 -20.11 2.95 -1.74
CA ASN A 27 -20.53 3.97 -2.68
C ASN A 27 -19.63 3.90 -3.92
N ARG A 28 -20.21 3.93 -5.12
CA ARG A 28 -19.42 3.95 -6.37
C ARG A 28 -18.40 5.10 -6.44
N ARG A 29 -18.69 6.21 -5.77
CA ARG A 29 -17.78 7.38 -5.70
C ARG A 29 -16.55 7.14 -4.82
N ASP A 30 -16.58 6.11 -3.99
CA ASP A 30 -15.47 5.77 -3.09
C ASP A 30 -14.46 4.81 -3.74
N ARG A 31 -14.56 4.60 -5.05
CA ARG A 31 -13.56 3.88 -5.83
C ARG A 31 -12.43 4.78 -6.28
N GLY A 32 -11.23 4.23 -6.27
CA GLY A 32 -10.03 4.91 -6.72
C GLY A 32 -8.76 4.33 -6.13
N PRO A 33 -7.63 4.98 -6.35
CA PRO A 33 -6.34 4.54 -5.82
C PRO A 33 -6.29 4.71 -4.31
N SER A 34 -5.57 3.82 -3.64
CA SER A 34 -5.25 3.92 -2.22
C SER A 34 -4.31 5.09 -1.93
N GLY A 35 -4.20 5.48 -0.65
CA GLY A 35 -3.20 6.47 -0.24
C GLY A 35 -1.76 6.07 -0.59
N ALA A 36 -1.43 4.78 -0.52
CA ALA A 36 -0.13 4.26 -0.89
C ALA A 36 0.13 4.34 -2.39
N GLU A 37 -0.87 4.09 -3.23
CA GLU A 37 -0.75 4.25 -4.68
C GLU A 37 -0.64 5.72 -5.10
N LEU A 38 -1.33 6.63 -4.40
CA LEU A 38 -1.15 8.07 -4.59
C LEU A 38 0.27 8.51 -4.19
N ALA A 39 0.83 7.95 -3.11
CA ALA A 39 2.22 8.18 -2.75
C ALA A 39 3.19 7.60 -3.79
N ALA A 40 2.90 6.42 -4.35
CA ALA A 40 3.67 5.82 -5.44
C ALA A 40 3.68 6.72 -6.69
N LEU A 41 2.54 7.30 -7.06
CA LEU A 41 2.45 8.26 -8.16
C LEU A 41 3.30 9.51 -7.89
N GLU A 42 3.24 10.08 -6.68
CA GLU A 42 4.07 11.23 -6.33
C GLU A 42 5.56 10.91 -6.36
N HIS A 43 5.95 9.74 -5.86
CA HIS A 43 7.34 9.27 -5.98
C HIS A 43 7.77 9.12 -7.44
N ALA A 44 6.90 8.55 -8.30
CA ALA A 44 7.17 8.44 -9.73
C ALA A 44 7.42 9.80 -10.37
N LEU A 45 6.60 10.79 -10.07
CA LEU A 45 6.75 12.15 -10.58
C LEU A 45 8.06 12.80 -10.12
N ARG A 46 8.39 12.71 -8.83
CA ARG A 46 9.66 13.25 -8.27
C ARG A 46 10.90 12.60 -8.89
N LEU A 47 10.87 11.28 -9.05
CA LEU A 47 11.96 10.55 -9.68
C LEU A 47 12.10 10.89 -11.16
N ALA A 48 10.97 11.06 -11.86
CA ALA A 48 10.98 11.46 -13.26
C ALA A 48 11.56 12.87 -13.46
N GLU A 49 11.24 13.80 -12.57
CA GLU A 49 11.85 15.14 -12.55
C GLU A 49 13.38 15.06 -12.33
N ARG A 50 13.84 14.20 -11.43
CA ARG A 50 15.27 14.05 -11.13
C ARG A 50 16.05 13.36 -12.26
N TRP A 51 15.43 12.39 -12.93
CA TRP A 51 16.10 11.54 -13.93
C TRP A 51 15.70 11.85 -15.38
N ALA A 52 14.95 12.92 -15.62
CA ALA A 52 14.42 13.27 -16.94
C ALA A 52 13.69 12.08 -17.59
N ALA A 53 12.85 11.37 -16.81
CA ALA A 53 12.08 10.21 -17.24
C ALA A 53 10.64 10.57 -17.58
N ARG A 54 9.93 9.65 -18.22
CA ARG A 54 8.47 9.75 -18.44
C ARG A 54 7.72 8.93 -17.40
N VAL A 55 6.66 9.52 -16.85
CA VAL A 55 5.74 8.80 -15.96
C VAL A 55 4.55 8.29 -16.77
N VAL A 56 4.25 7.01 -16.61
CA VAL A 56 3.04 6.36 -17.13
C VAL A 56 2.17 5.97 -15.95
N ALA A 57 0.97 6.53 -15.85
CA ALA A 57 -0.04 6.04 -14.91
C ALA A 57 -0.75 4.84 -15.54
N ALA A 58 -0.69 3.68 -14.90
CA ALA A 58 -1.23 2.44 -15.47
C ALA A 58 -2.21 1.75 -14.51
N SER A 59 -3.29 1.19 -15.05
CA SER A 59 -4.29 0.48 -14.26
C SER A 59 -4.89 -0.68 -15.04
N VAL A 60 -5.16 -1.78 -14.35
CA VAL A 60 -6.02 -2.86 -14.86
C VAL A 60 -7.43 -2.60 -14.32
N ALA A 61 -8.26 -2.01 -15.13
CA ALA A 61 -9.55 -1.48 -14.68
C ALA A 61 -10.57 -1.37 -15.82
N PRO A 62 -11.86 -1.32 -15.48
CA PRO A 62 -12.92 -1.00 -16.45
C PRO A 62 -12.87 0.49 -16.85
N SER A 63 -13.68 0.86 -17.84
CA SER A 63 -13.73 2.23 -18.37
C SER A 63 -14.10 3.31 -17.34
N GLU A 64 -14.81 2.94 -16.29
CA GLU A 64 -15.13 3.85 -15.19
C GLU A 64 -13.92 4.40 -14.44
N ALA A 65 -12.75 3.75 -14.59
CA ALA A 65 -11.50 4.22 -14.01
C ALA A 65 -10.81 5.32 -14.83
N ASP A 66 -11.33 5.68 -16.00
CA ASP A 66 -10.71 6.67 -16.87
C ASP A 66 -10.53 8.04 -16.21
N GLU A 67 -11.48 8.43 -15.35
CA GLU A 67 -11.35 9.71 -14.63
C GLU A 67 -10.14 9.70 -13.67
N MET A 68 -9.90 8.59 -12.97
CA MET A 68 -8.72 8.40 -12.12
C MET A 68 -7.42 8.54 -12.92
N LEU A 69 -7.36 7.98 -14.11
CA LEU A 69 -6.19 8.08 -14.98
C LEU A 69 -6.01 9.49 -15.54
N ARG A 70 -7.09 10.19 -15.85
CA ARG A 70 -7.04 11.62 -16.23
C ARG A 70 -6.57 12.51 -15.08
N ASP A 71 -6.93 12.19 -13.85
CA ASP A 71 -6.40 12.87 -12.67
C ASP A 71 -4.88 12.67 -12.53
N ALA A 72 -4.38 11.47 -12.82
CA ALA A 72 -2.94 11.21 -12.86
C ALA A 72 -2.23 12.01 -13.97
N LEU A 73 -2.83 12.17 -15.13
CA LEU A 73 -2.32 13.05 -16.19
C LEU A 73 -2.31 14.52 -15.73
N ALA A 74 -3.36 14.98 -15.08
CA ALA A 74 -3.46 16.35 -14.60
C ALA A 74 -2.40 16.73 -13.55
N VAL A 75 -1.93 15.78 -12.74
CA VAL A 75 -0.85 16.00 -11.76
C VAL A 75 0.54 15.85 -12.37
N GLY A 76 0.68 15.45 -13.64
CA GLY A 76 1.94 15.46 -14.35
C GLY A 76 2.41 14.12 -14.94
N ALA A 77 1.61 13.06 -14.89
CA ALA A 77 1.93 11.87 -15.67
C ALA A 77 1.90 12.20 -17.19
N ALA A 78 2.89 11.69 -17.92
CA ALA A 78 3.00 11.96 -19.36
C ALA A 78 2.03 11.11 -20.19
N HIS A 79 1.73 9.91 -19.72
CA HIS A 79 0.83 8.97 -20.39
C HIS A 79 -0.06 8.25 -19.37
N ALA A 80 -1.22 7.80 -19.84
CA ALA A 80 -2.13 6.94 -19.12
C ALA A 80 -2.39 5.66 -19.92
N LEU A 81 -2.28 4.52 -19.25
CA LEU A 81 -2.54 3.20 -19.80
C LEU A 81 -3.62 2.49 -19.00
N ARG A 82 -4.74 2.19 -19.63
CA ARG A 82 -5.77 1.33 -19.07
C ARG A 82 -5.72 -0.04 -19.73
N VAL A 83 -5.56 -1.06 -18.93
CA VAL A 83 -5.64 -2.45 -19.38
C VAL A 83 -7.02 -2.97 -19.06
N GLU A 84 -7.74 -3.41 -20.08
CA GLU A 84 -9.06 -4.01 -19.86
C GLU A 84 -8.91 -5.35 -19.17
N PRO A 85 -9.64 -5.57 -18.04
CA PRO A 85 -9.62 -6.86 -17.39
C PRO A 85 -10.15 -7.92 -18.35
N ALA A 86 -9.40 -9.01 -18.52
CA ALA A 86 -9.83 -10.10 -19.37
C ALA A 86 -11.25 -10.56 -18.97
N SER A 87 -12.16 -10.59 -19.94
CA SER A 87 -13.48 -11.15 -19.75
C SER A 87 -13.33 -12.62 -19.34
N SER A 88 -13.66 -12.96 -18.10
CA SER A 88 -13.57 -14.36 -17.68
C SER A 88 -14.72 -15.17 -18.28
N ALA A 89 -14.37 -16.16 -19.06
CA ALA A 89 -15.33 -17.19 -19.50
C ALA A 89 -15.97 -17.99 -18.34
N ALA A 90 -15.61 -17.69 -17.10
CA ALA A 90 -15.99 -18.41 -15.88
C ALA A 90 -17.22 -17.81 -15.15
N GLY A 91 -18.12 -17.15 -15.86
CA GLY A 91 -19.40 -16.64 -15.30
C GLY A 91 -19.30 -15.27 -14.60
N PRO A 92 -20.46 -14.74 -14.16
CA PRO A 92 -20.52 -13.43 -13.55
C PRO A 92 -19.72 -13.38 -12.26
N ARG A 93 -18.76 -12.46 -12.20
CA ARG A 93 -18.03 -12.16 -10.96
C ARG A 93 -18.89 -11.27 -10.08
N PRO A 94 -18.83 -11.42 -8.74
CA PRO A 94 -19.39 -10.42 -7.84
C PRO A 94 -18.88 -9.04 -8.24
N ALA A 95 -19.79 -8.05 -8.28
CA ALA A 95 -19.48 -6.69 -8.66
C ALA A 95 -18.30 -6.17 -7.81
N GLY A 96 -17.21 -5.79 -8.46
CA GLY A 96 -16.03 -5.26 -7.79
C GLY A 96 -14.77 -6.16 -7.79
N LEU A 97 -14.88 -7.44 -8.14
CA LEU A 97 -13.71 -8.32 -8.29
C LEU A 97 -13.14 -8.21 -9.71
N VAL A 98 -12.21 -7.32 -9.91
CA VAL A 98 -11.30 -7.31 -11.07
C VAL A 98 -10.25 -8.36 -10.80
N GLY A 99 -10.19 -9.46 -11.54
CA GLY A 99 -9.16 -10.51 -11.50
C GLY A 99 -8.46 -10.80 -10.16
N GLY A 100 -7.73 -11.90 -10.07
CA GLY A 100 -6.76 -12.07 -8.97
C GLY A 100 -5.58 -11.12 -9.15
N GLU A 101 -4.83 -10.83 -8.10
CA GLU A 101 -3.63 -9.97 -8.19
C GLU A 101 -2.61 -10.51 -9.20
N GLN A 102 -2.45 -11.83 -9.25
CA GLN A 102 -1.60 -12.48 -10.25
C GLN A 102 -2.08 -12.24 -11.69
N GLU A 103 -3.40 -12.37 -11.93
CA GLU A 103 -3.98 -12.14 -13.26
C GLU A 103 -3.82 -10.68 -13.68
N SER A 104 -4.09 -9.75 -12.76
CA SER A 104 -3.93 -8.31 -13.01
C SER A 104 -2.48 -7.93 -13.24
N ALA A 105 -1.55 -8.50 -12.48
CA ALA A 105 -0.12 -8.26 -12.65
C ALA A 105 0.39 -8.78 -14.00
N ALA A 106 -0.04 -9.99 -14.41
CA ALA A 106 0.31 -10.55 -15.69
C ALA A 106 -0.25 -9.74 -16.87
N ALA A 107 -1.51 -9.29 -16.77
CA ALA A 107 -2.14 -8.44 -17.77
C ALA A 107 -1.42 -7.09 -17.91
N LEU A 108 -1.11 -6.44 -16.78
CA LEU A 108 -0.37 -5.19 -16.78
C LEU A 108 1.04 -5.37 -17.36
N ALA A 109 1.76 -6.42 -16.96
CA ALA A 109 3.10 -6.69 -17.48
C ALA A 109 3.10 -6.92 -19.01
N ALA A 110 2.12 -7.65 -19.52
CA ALA A 110 1.97 -7.88 -20.96
C ALA A 110 1.71 -6.55 -21.72
N ALA A 111 0.78 -5.74 -21.23
CA ALA A 111 0.46 -4.45 -21.83
C ALA A 111 1.65 -3.47 -21.78
N LEU A 112 2.37 -3.41 -20.66
CA LEU A 112 3.55 -2.57 -20.53
C LEU A 112 4.65 -2.99 -21.50
N ARG A 113 4.93 -4.30 -21.63
CA ARG A 113 5.91 -4.79 -22.60
C ARG A 113 5.55 -4.45 -24.03
N GLN A 114 4.27 -4.55 -24.37
CA GLN A 114 3.79 -4.25 -25.72
C GLN A 114 3.92 -2.76 -26.06
N GLN A 115 3.64 -1.87 -25.11
CA GLN A 115 3.58 -0.43 -25.34
C GLN A 115 4.93 0.28 -25.10
N TYR A 116 5.73 -0.19 -24.15
CA TYR A 116 6.92 0.52 -23.67
C TYR A 116 8.16 -0.36 -23.55
N GLY A 117 8.05 -1.67 -23.76
CA GLY A 117 9.08 -2.62 -23.38
C GLY A 117 9.02 -2.96 -21.88
N VAL A 118 10.13 -3.42 -21.31
CA VAL A 118 10.25 -3.56 -19.87
C VAL A 118 10.52 -2.18 -19.28
N PRO A 119 9.63 -1.63 -18.42
CA PRO A 119 9.86 -0.31 -17.82
C PRO A 119 11.06 -0.36 -16.87
N ASP A 120 11.78 0.76 -16.77
CA ASP A 120 12.92 0.88 -15.88
C ASP A 120 12.52 0.75 -14.41
N LEU A 121 11.40 1.37 -14.04
CA LEU A 121 10.89 1.33 -12.69
C LEU A 121 9.37 1.26 -12.68
N VAL A 122 8.80 0.40 -11.83
CA VAL A 122 7.38 0.39 -11.53
C VAL A 122 7.18 0.67 -10.05
N LEU A 123 6.37 1.68 -9.74
CA LEU A 123 5.98 2.04 -8.38
C LEU A 123 4.55 1.62 -8.11
N CYS A 124 4.33 0.93 -7.00
CA CYS A 124 3.04 0.40 -6.57
C CYS A 124 2.75 0.85 -5.13
N GLY A 125 1.49 0.82 -4.71
CA GLY A 125 1.15 0.78 -3.30
C GLY A 125 1.55 -0.57 -2.67
N ASP A 126 1.78 -0.58 -1.37
CA ASP A 126 2.15 -1.78 -0.61
C ASP A 126 0.98 -2.74 -0.40
N LEU A 127 -0.24 -2.21 -0.27
CA LEU A 127 -1.45 -2.97 0.01
C LEU A 127 -2.62 -2.52 -0.86
N ALA A 128 -3.44 -3.49 -1.29
CA ALA A 128 -4.73 -3.22 -1.90
C ALA A 128 -5.73 -2.74 -0.82
N ALA A 129 -6.37 -1.58 -1.04
CA ALA A 129 -7.26 -0.98 -0.06
C ALA A 129 -8.49 -1.84 0.26
N ASP A 130 -9.00 -2.59 -0.73
CA ASP A 130 -10.22 -3.40 -0.62
C ASP A 130 -9.98 -4.82 -0.10
N ARG A 131 -8.76 -5.34 -0.20
CA ARG A 131 -8.45 -6.74 0.13
C ARG A 131 -7.40 -6.89 1.21
N ALA A 132 -6.71 -5.82 1.57
CA ALA A 132 -5.55 -5.83 2.47
C ALA A 132 -4.47 -6.85 2.06
N THR A 133 -4.33 -7.08 0.75
CA THR A 133 -3.32 -7.96 0.16
C THR A 133 -2.22 -7.12 -0.49
N GLY A 134 -0.98 -7.58 -0.43
CA GLY A 134 0.21 -6.88 -0.97
C GLY A 134 0.99 -7.72 -1.96
N SER A 135 0.36 -8.70 -2.62
CA SER A 135 1.06 -9.62 -3.53
C SER A 135 1.18 -9.13 -4.98
N PHE A 136 0.38 -8.13 -5.36
CA PHE A 136 0.40 -7.59 -6.73
C PHE A 136 1.79 -7.11 -7.18
N PRO A 137 2.56 -6.32 -6.40
CA PRO A 137 3.88 -5.88 -6.81
C PRO A 137 4.87 -7.04 -7.02
N ALA A 138 4.79 -8.09 -6.18
CA ALA A 138 5.64 -9.28 -6.32
C ALA A 138 5.31 -10.07 -7.59
N PHE A 139 4.03 -10.28 -7.90
CA PHE A 139 3.61 -10.91 -9.14
C PHE A 139 3.99 -10.08 -10.36
N LEU A 140 3.92 -8.76 -10.27
CA LEU A 140 4.31 -7.86 -11.34
C LEU A 140 5.81 -7.93 -11.60
N ALA A 141 6.63 -7.91 -10.55
CA ALA A 141 8.08 -8.07 -10.64
C ALA A 141 8.45 -9.39 -11.31
N ALA A 142 7.87 -10.50 -10.85
CA ALA A 142 8.09 -11.81 -11.45
C ALA A 142 7.64 -11.85 -12.93
N SER A 143 6.48 -11.24 -13.25
CA SER A 143 5.98 -11.19 -14.62
C SER A 143 6.84 -10.31 -15.54
N LEU A 144 7.50 -9.29 -15.03
CA LEU A 144 8.40 -8.42 -15.77
C LEU A 144 9.85 -8.95 -15.82
N GLY A 145 10.20 -9.93 -14.99
CA GLY A 145 11.60 -10.34 -14.80
C GLY A 145 12.44 -9.24 -14.15
N ALA A 146 11.83 -8.45 -13.29
CA ALA A 146 12.41 -7.28 -12.63
C ALA A 146 12.80 -7.60 -11.18
N ALA A 147 13.76 -6.85 -10.63
CA ALA A 147 14.06 -6.86 -9.20
C ALA A 147 12.85 -6.34 -8.41
N GLN A 148 12.76 -6.69 -7.12
CA GLN A 148 11.68 -6.21 -6.27
C GLN A 148 12.19 -5.63 -4.96
N ALA A 149 11.56 -4.53 -4.52
CA ALA A 149 11.74 -3.96 -3.17
C ALA A 149 10.36 -3.57 -2.64
N LEU A 150 9.86 -4.32 -1.66
CA LEU A 150 8.47 -4.23 -1.22
C LEU A 150 8.36 -3.64 0.19
N GLY A 151 7.29 -2.85 0.45
CA GLY A 151 7.03 -2.23 1.74
C GLY A 151 8.05 -1.14 2.07
N CYS A 152 8.40 -0.29 1.11
CA CYS A 152 9.35 0.78 1.29
C CYS A 152 8.69 2.00 1.94
N VAL A 153 9.34 2.54 2.96
CA VAL A 153 8.90 3.75 3.68
C VAL A 153 9.60 5.02 3.20
N ARG A 154 10.72 4.87 2.48
CA ARG A 154 11.49 6.00 1.95
C ARG A 154 12.24 5.59 0.68
N LEU A 155 12.22 6.48 -0.31
CA LEU A 155 12.93 6.35 -1.57
C LEU A 155 13.84 7.56 -1.75
N GLU A 156 15.11 7.31 -2.01
CA GLU A 156 16.11 8.34 -2.27
C GLU A 156 16.77 8.06 -3.63
N PRO A 157 16.65 8.97 -4.60
CA PRO A 157 17.33 8.80 -5.87
C PRO A 157 18.86 8.94 -5.68
N LEU A 158 19.58 7.99 -6.23
CA LEU A 158 21.02 8.06 -6.39
C LEU A 158 21.37 8.45 -7.83
N ASP A 159 22.65 8.66 -8.08
CA ASP A 159 23.15 8.82 -9.44
C ASP A 159 23.04 7.48 -10.20
N GLU A 160 23.14 7.50 -11.52
CA GLU A 160 23.12 6.30 -12.37
C GLU A 160 21.83 5.45 -12.31
N TRP A 161 20.68 6.06 -12.10
CA TRP A 161 19.39 5.34 -12.11
C TRP A 161 19.23 4.32 -10.97
N ALA A 162 19.92 4.48 -9.88
CA ALA A 162 19.76 3.66 -8.69
C ALA A 162 18.89 4.35 -7.64
N LEU A 163 18.19 3.56 -6.86
CA LEU A 163 17.42 4.00 -5.70
C LEU A 163 18.01 3.42 -4.43
N ARG A 164 18.22 4.25 -3.42
CA ARG A 164 18.31 3.78 -2.05
C ARG A 164 16.93 3.73 -1.47
N VAL A 165 16.50 2.55 -1.02
CA VAL A 165 15.18 2.36 -0.43
C VAL A 165 15.31 1.88 1.01
N HIS A 166 14.42 2.35 1.87
CA HIS A 166 14.34 1.94 3.25
C HIS A 166 13.07 1.13 3.45
N ARG A 167 13.22 -0.08 4.00
CA ARG A 167 12.11 -0.96 4.37
C ARG A 167 11.99 -1.03 5.88
N ARG A 168 10.75 -1.12 6.34
CA ARG A 168 10.46 -1.45 7.72
C ARG A 168 10.28 -2.96 7.85
N LEU A 169 10.94 -3.55 8.82
CA LEU A 169 10.84 -4.96 9.18
C LEU A 169 10.22 -5.10 10.58
N ASP A 170 9.82 -6.32 10.90
CA ASP A 170 9.26 -6.64 12.21
C ASP A 170 10.25 -6.34 13.35
N GLY A 171 9.69 -5.99 14.53
CA GLY A 171 10.49 -5.66 15.70
C GLY A 171 11.23 -4.32 15.59
N GLY A 172 10.73 -3.38 14.76
CA GLY A 172 11.33 -2.04 14.62
C GLY A 172 12.63 -2.00 13.80
N ARG A 173 13.05 -3.13 13.25
CA ARG A 173 14.24 -3.21 12.39
C ARG A 173 14.00 -2.49 11.08
N ARG A 174 15.09 -2.01 10.48
CA ARG A 174 15.07 -1.38 9.16
C ARG A 174 16.10 -2.03 8.26
N GLU A 175 15.80 -2.08 6.99
CA GLU A 175 16.69 -2.55 5.95
C GLU A 175 16.87 -1.43 4.92
N VAL A 176 18.10 -1.26 4.46
CA VAL A 176 18.44 -0.31 3.39
C VAL A 176 18.94 -1.12 2.20
N LEU A 177 18.29 -0.93 1.05
CA LEU A 177 18.63 -1.62 -0.19
C LEU A 177 19.01 -0.61 -1.27
N ILE A 178 19.91 -1.02 -2.14
CA ILE A 178 20.19 -0.33 -3.40
C ILE A 178 19.48 -1.10 -4.51
N VAL A 179 18.55 -0.44 -5.15
CA VAL A 179 17.70 -1.00 -6.22
C VAL A 179 18.13 -0.40 -7.54
N ARG A 180 18.36 -1.24 -8.54
CA ARG A 180 18.68 -0.84 -9.91
C ARG A 180 17.61 -1.34 -10.89
N PRO A 181 17.32 -0.58 -11.95
CA PRO A 181 16.42 -1.01 -13.01
C PRO A 181 16.88 -2.31 -13.71
N PRO A 182 15.93 -3.11 -14.25
CA PRO A 182 14.49 -2.96 -14.10
C PRO A 182 14.01 -3.41 -12.71
N ALA A 183 13.13 -2.64 -12.09
CA ALA A 183 12.66 -2.94 -10.73
C ALA A 183 11.19 -2.59 -10.50
N VAL A 184 10.55 -3.33 -9.60
CA VAL A 184 9.24 -3.01 -9.03
C VAL A 184 9.41 -2.68 -7.55
N VAL A 185 8.93 -1.52 -7.16
CA VAL A 185 9.03 -1.01 -5.79
C VAL A 185 7.63 -0.73 -5.27
N SER A 186 7.28 -1.26 -4.09
CA SER A 186 6.05 -0.85 -3.42
C SER A 186 6.34 0.05 -2.24
N VAL A 187 5.45 1.04 -2.03
CA VAL A 187 5.61 2.08 -1.02
C VAL A 187 4.42 2.12 -0.07
N GLU A 188 4.70 2.44 1.18
CA GLU A 188 3.69 2.78 2.18
C GLU A 188 3.24 4.25 1.99
N THR A 189 2.12 4.61 2.61
CA THR A 189 1.55 5.98 2.56
C THR A 189 2.40 7.03 3.30
N VAL A 190 3.44 6.61 4.02
CA VAL A 190 4.16 7.44 5.01
C VAL A 190 4.89 8.63 4.37
N GLY A 191 4.58 9.83 4.87
CA GLY A 191 5.38 11.04 4.61
C GLY A 191 5.26 11.66 3.23
N VAL A 192 4.49 11.08 2.32
CA VAL A 192 4.33 11.58 0.96
C VAL A 192 2.85 11.75 0.61
N ARG A 193 2.50 12.92 0.12
CA ARG A 193 1.18 13.22 -0.41
C ARG A 193 1.29 13.60 -1.87
N LEU A 194 0.35 13.13 -2.67
CA LEU A 194 0.26 13.51 -4.08
C LEU A 194 0.08 15.03 -4.20
N ARG A 195 0.83 15.64 -5.10
CA ARG A 195 0.71 17.05 -5.46
C ARG A 195 -0.68 17.35 -6.03
N ARG A 196 -1.07 18.61 -5.97
CA ARG A 196 -2.32 19.07 -6.60
C ARG A 196 -2.07 19.44 -8.04
N ALA A 197 -3.02 19.11 -8.90
CA ALA A 197 -3.02 19.57 -10.27
C ALA A 197 -3.25 21.10 -10.33
N GLY A 198 -2.57 21.77 -11.25
CA GLY A 198 -2.85 23.18 -11.55
C GLY A 198 -4.23 23.33 -12.19
N LEU A 199 -4.86 24.49 -12.00
CA LEU A 199 -6.19 24.76 -12.57
C LEU A 199 -6.28 24.51 -14.09
N PRO A 200 -5.32 24.96 -14.92
CA PRO A 200 -5.36 24.69 -16.38
C PRO A 200 -5.37 23.19 -16.69
N ALA A 201 -4.54 22.39 -16.01
CA ALA A 201 -4.48 20.95 -16.21
C ALA A 201 -5.77 20.26 -15.75
N THR A 202 -6.36 20.71 -14.64
CA THR A 202 -7.65 20.21 -14.15
C THR A 202 -8.79 20.48 -15.12
N LEU A 203 -8.82 21.66 -15.75
CA LEU A 203 -9.83 21.99 -16.75
C LEU A 203 -9.63 21.22 -18.07
N ALA A 204 -8.39 20.96 -18.45
CA ALA A 204 -8.06 20.24 -19.68
C ALA A 204 -8.17 18.71 -19.57
N LYS A 205 -8.21 18.15 -18.35
CA LYS A 205 -8.15 16.68 -18.11
C LYS A 205 -9.24 15.88 -18.83
N GLY A 206 -10.43 16.48 -19.02
CA GLY A 206 -11.55 15.79 -19.67
C GLY A 206 -11.27 15.32 -21.10
N ASN A 207 -10.37 16.01 -21.80
CA ASN A 207 -9.96 15.70 -23.19
C ASN A 207 -8.65 14.89 -23.25
N ALA A 208 -8.05 14.55 -22.11
CA ALA A 208 -6.79 13.82 -22.09
C ALA A 208 -6.97 12.37 -22.58
N ALA A 209 -6.14 11.99 -23.54
CA ALA A 209 -6.19 10.66 -24.13
C ALA A 209 -5.65 9.59 -23.19
N ILE A 210 -6.33 8.46 -23.16
CA ILE A 210 -5.92 7.25 -22.42
C ILE A 210 -5.67 6.15 -23.44
N THR A 211 -4.50 5.54 -23.37
CA THR A 211 -4.22 4.34 -24.17
C THR A 211 -4.94 3.16 -23.54
N VAL A 212 -5.73 2.46 -24.34
CA VAL A 212 -6.45 1.27 -23.90
C VAL A 212 -5.78 0.04 -24.50
N ALA A 213 -5.38 -0.91 -23.65
CA ALA A 213 -4.82 -2.19 -24.07
C ALA A 213 -5.75 -3.32 -23.62
N SER A 214 -6.00 -4.25 -24.55
CA SER A 214 -6.68 -5.52 -24.24
C SER A 214 -5.64 -6.63 -24.21
N THR A 215 -5.60 -7.39 -23.15
CA THR A 215 -4.72 -8.54 -23.04
C THR A 215 -5.54 -9.82 -23.09
N PRO A 216 -5.05 -10.87 -23.77
CA PRO A 216 -5.74 -12.15 -23.77
C PRO A 216 -5.85 -12.68 -22.33
N ALA A 217 -6.97 -13.34 -22.03
CA ALA A 217 -7.16 -13.97 -20.73
C ALA A 217 -5.98 -14.89 -20.41
N ALA A 218 -5.38 -14.74 -19.22
CA ALA A 218 -4.33 -15.62 -18.77
C ALA A 218 -4.84 -17.09 -18.80
N ALA A 219 -4.13 -17.94 -19.51
CA ALA A 219 -4.61 -19.24 -19.94
C ALA A 219 -4.95 -20.24 -18.81
N THR A 220 -4.57 -19.97 -17.57
CA THR A 220 -4.82 -20.95 -16.49
C THR A 220 -5.11 -20.27 -15.14
N ARG A 221 -6.37 -20.28 -14.81
CA ARG A 221 -6.80 -20.06 -13.43
C ARG A 221 -6.48 -21.29 -12.60
N ARG A 222 -5.52 -21.19 -11.70
CA ARG A 222 -5.26 -22.25 -10.71
C ARG A 222 -6.27 -22.26 -9.56
N VAL A 223 -7.06 -21.20 -9.42
CA VAL A 223 -8.04 -21.02 -8.35
C VAL A 223 -9.43 -20.92 -8.94
N ARG A 224 -10.34 -21.78 -8.48
CA ARG A 224 -11.77 -21.76 -8.83
C ARG A 224 -12.52 -21.04 -7.72
N ILE A 225 -13.27 -20.00 -8.07
CA ILE A 225 -14.21 -19.35 -7.15
C ILE A 225 -15.48 -20.20 -7.08
N LEU A 226 -15.78 -20.77 -5.91
CA LEU A 226 -16.96 -21.61 -5.70
C LEU A 226 -18.19 -20.77 -5.38
N GLY A 227 -18.03 -19.60 -4.77
CA GLY A 227 -19.10 -18.68 -4.43
C GLY A 227 -18.61 -17.56 -3.55
N ALA A 228 -19.46 -16.55 -3.36
CA ALA A 228 -19.28 -15.49 -2.37
C ALA A 228 -20.31 -15.68 -1.27
N HIS A 229 -19.86 -15.70 -0.03
CA HIS A 229 -20.72 -15.82 1.14
C HIS A 229 -20.49 -14.63 2.08
N PRO A 230 -21.51 -14.17 2.83
CA PRO A 230 -21.32 -13.18 3.88
C PRO A 230 -20.27 -13.66 4.89
N TYR A 231 -19.37 -12.76 5.26
CA TYR A 231 -18.41 -13.08 6.30
C TYR A 231 -19.13 -13.35 7.63
N ARG A 232 -18.94 -14.53 8.17
CA ARG A 232 -19.38 -14.87 9.52
C ARG A 232 -18.15 -15.17 10.34
N PRO A 233 -17.81 -14.32 11.34
CA PRO A 233 -16.71 -14.62 12.24
C PRO A 233 -16.98 -15.98 12.92
N ARG A 234 -15.93 -16.80 12.99
CA ARG A 234 -16.04 -18.05 13.76
C ARG A 234 -16.25 -17.70 15.23
N PRO A 235 -17.26 -18.26 15.88
CA PRO A 235 -17.43 -18.06 17.30
C PRO A 235 -16.18 -18.54 18.01
N ARG A 236 -15.65 -17.71 18.91
CA ARG A 236 -14.54 -18.12 19.79
C ARG A 236 -15.14 -18.89 20.93
N GLU A 237 -14.75 -20.15 21.08
CA GLU A 237 -15.11 -20.91 22.26
C GLU A 237 -14.40 -20.30 23.47
N LEU A 238 -15.18 -19.86 24.42
CA LEU A 238 -14.68 -19.37 25.70
C LEU A 238 -14.64 -20.56 26.66
N PRO A 239 -13.63 -20.63 27.56
CA PRO A 239 -13.61 -21.66 28.60
C PRO A 239 -14.89 -21.57 29.42
N ALA A 240 -15.45 -22.72 29.73
CA ALA A 240 -16.67 -22.78 30.52
C ALA A 240 -16.45 -22.10 31.89
N PRO A 241 -17.29 -21.13 32.28
CA PRO A 241 -17.15 -20.45 33.55
C PRO A 241 -17.38 -21.42 34.70
N THR A 242 -16.56 -21.30 35.73
CA THR A 242 -16.58 -22.19 36.92
C THR A 242 -17.07 -21.46 38.17
N GLY A 243 -17.46 -22.21 39.19
CA GLY A 243 -17.90 -21.65 40.45
C GLY A 243 -19.41 -21.53 40.63
N THR A 244 -19.86 -20.61 41.52
CA THR A 244 -21.28 -20.40 41.81
C THR A 244 -22.07 -19.87 40.60
N ALA A 245 -23.39 -20.06 40.59
CA ALA A 245 -24.24 -19.57 39.50
C ALA A 245 -24.08 -18.07 39.28
N LEU A 246 -24.01 -17.27 40.35
CA LEU A 246 -23.77 -15.83 40.28
C LEU A 246 -22.44 -15.51 39.63
N ARG A 247 -21.36 -16.18 40.02
CA ARG A 247 -20.02 -15.96 39.46
C ARG A 247 -19.98 -16.30 37.97
N ARG A 248 -20.56 -17.42 37.59
CA ARG A 248 -20.67 -17.81 36.17
C ARG A 248 -21.42 -16.77 35.35
N THR A 249 -22.54 -16.23 35.88
CA THR A 249 -23.27 -15.16 35.20
C THR A 249 -22.44 -13.89 35.05
N LEU A 250 -21.71 -13.48 36.11
CA LEU A 250 -20.84 -12.31 36.05
C LEU A 250 -19.67 -12.48 35.06
N GLU A 251 -19.09 -13.67 34.97
CA GLU A 251 -18.04 -13.98 33.98
C GLU A 251 -18.59 -13.94 32.55
N LEU A 252 -19.73 -14.56 32.28
CA LEU A 252 -20.38 -14.58 30.95
C LEU A 252 -20.82 -13.18 30.49
N THR A 253 -21.26 -12.35 31.41
CA THR A 253 -21.67 -10.96 31.08
C THR A 253 -20.49 -10.00 30.99
N GLY A 254 -19.27 -10.44 31.35
CA GLY A 254 -18.09 -9.57 31.43
C GLY A 254 -18.14 -8.56 32.58
N ALA A 255 -19.07 -8.70 33.52
CA ALA A 255 -19.21 -7.79 34.66
C ALA A 255 -18.05 -7.87 35.67
N LEU A 256 -17.27 -8.95 35.64
CA LEU A 256 -16.04 -9.07 36.43
C LEU A 256 -14.83 -8.38 35.79
N VAL A 257 -14.92 -7.96 34.54
CA VAL A 257 -13.83 -7.24 33.87
C VAL A 257 -13.84 -5.81 34.36
N GLN A 258 -12.95 -5.48 35.28
CA GLN A 258 -12.71 -4.10 35.65
C GLN A 258 -12.12 -3.36 34.46
N ARG A 259 -12.95 -2.58 33.76
CA ARG A 259 -12.49 -1.67 32.74
C ARG A 259 -11.95 -0.42 33.44
N THR A 260 -10.64 -0.27 33.48
CA THR A 260 -10.04 1.01 33.88
C THR A 260 -10.43 2.04 32.82
N PRO A 261 -11.18 3.09 33.17
CA PRO A 261 -11.51 4.13 32.20
C PRO A 261 -10.22 4.74 31.67
N PRO A 262 -10.18 5.17 30.40
CA PRO A 262 -9.02 5.89 29.86
C PRO A 262 -8.74 7.13 30.71
N ALA A 263 -7.53 7.25 31.21
CA ALA A 263 -7.10 8.43 31.93
C ALA A 263 -6.78 9.54 30.93
N MET A 264 -7.46 10.68 31.06
CA MET A 264 -7.08 11.90 30.34
C MET A 264 -6.17 12.73 31.25
N VAL A 265 -4.94 12.97 30.79
CA VAL A 265 -3.96 13.77 31.52
C VAL A 265 -3.71 15.03 30.67
N GLY A 266 -3.94 16.21 31.24
CA GLY A 266 -3.68 17.49 30.54
C GLY A 266 -4.54 18.64 31.05
N PRO A 267 -4.26 19.86 30.58
CA PRO A 267 -3.22 20.24 29.65
C PRO A 267 -1.81 20.17 30.25
N LEU A 268 -0.85 19.62 29.51
CA LEU A 268 0.56 19.50 29.91
C LEU A 268 1.46 20.26 28.93
N SER A 269 2.58 20.75 29.40
CA SER A 269 3.66 21.17 28.51
C SER A 269 4.26 19.97 27.78
N PRO A 270 4.94 20.14 26.65
CA PRO A 270 5.57 19.02 25.92
C PRO A 270 6.54 18.18 26.79
N ALA A 271 7.29 18.83 27.69
CA ALA A 271 8.23 18.13 28.57
C ALA A 271 7.51 17.27 29.63
N GLU A 272 6.44 17.81 30.21
CA GLU A 272 5.60 17.07 31.18
C GLU A 272 4.88 15.90 30.49
N ALA A 273 4.36 16.10 29.28
CA ALA A 273 3.71 15.05 28.49
C ALA A 273 4.66 13.89 28.19
N VAL A 274 5.91 14.17 27.82
CA VAL A 274 6.95 13.16 27.61
C VAL A 274 7.25 12.41 28.91
N SER A 275 7.38 13.12 30.04
CA SER A 275 7.66 12.50 31.34
C SER A 275 6.54 11.57 31.75
N GLU A 276 5.28 11.99 31.59
CA GLU A 276 4.11 11.19 31.92
C GLU A 276 3.99 9.94 31.02
N LEU A 277 4.21 10.11 29.71
CA LEU A 277 4.23 9.00 28.77
C LEU A 277 5.31 7.96 29.13
N LEU A 278 6.50 8.40 29.46
CA LEU A 278 7.59 7.52 29.87
C LEU A 278 7.28 6.81 31.19
N ALA A 279 6.69 7.49 32.16
CA ALA A 279 6.24 6.87 33.41
C ALA A 279 5.19 5.79 33.14
N TYR A 280 4.24 6.04 32.24
CA TYR A 280 3.24 5.07 31.81
C TYR A 280 3.90 3.84 31.14
N LEU A 281 4.80 4.06 30.18
CA LEU A 281 5.48 2.99 29.45
C LEU A 281 6.36 2.13 30.37
N ARG A 282 7.05 2.74 31.35
CA ARG A 282 7.83 2.02 32.38
C ARG A 282 6.93 1.18 33.28
N ARG A 283 5.80 1.75 33.73
CA ARG A 283 4.82 1.05 34.57
C ARG A 283 4.31 -0.25 33.92
N TRP A 284 4.17 -0.25 32.59
CA TRP A 284 3.69 -1.39 31.83
C TRP A 284 4.81 -2.26 31.23
N GLY A 285 6.07 -1.98 31.56
CA GLY A 285 7.22 -2.76 31.11
C GLY A 285 7.59 -2.63 29.62
N TYR A 286 7.06 -1.60 28.94
CA TYR A 286 7.42 -1.34 27.54
C TYR A 286 8.80 -0.68 27.39
N VAL A 287 9.28 -0.03 28.43
CA VAL A 287 10.60 0.61 28.49
C VAL A 287 11.28 0.17 29.78
N SER A 288 12.56 -0.21 29.71
CA SER A 288 13.33 -0.58 30.90
C SER A 288 13.51 0.62 31.83
N ALA A 289 13.64 0.33 33.15
CA ALA A 289 13.82 1.38 34.16
C ALA A 289 15.09 2.21 33.91
N ASP A 290 16.10 1.61 33.28
CA ASP A 290 17.41 2.22 33.00
C ASP A 290 17.47 3.05 31.71
N TYR A 291 16.33 3.21 31.02
CA TYR A 291 16.28 4.07 29.83
C TYR A 291 16.30 5.54 30.28
N GLU A 292 17.51 6.09 30.44
CA GLU A 292 17.69 7.53 30.51
C GLU A 292 17.53 8.14 29.11
N LEU A 293 16.71 9.18 29.00
CA LEU A 293 16.70 10.05 27.84
C LEU A 293 18.11 10.66 27.77
N ALA A 294 18.94 10.16 26.86
CA ALA A 294 20.15 10.91 26.48
C ALA A 294 19.69 12.33 26.16
N ALA A 295 20.17 13.28 26.91
CA ALA A 295 19.95 14.71 26.66
C ALA A 295 20.16 14.93 25.18
N GLY A 296 19.15 15.51 24.52
CA GLY A 296 19.09 15.59 23.05
C GLY A 296 20.44 15.98 22.47
N PRO A 297 20.89 15.35 21.40
CA PRO A 297 22.14 15.71 20.78
C PRO A 297 22.02 17.13 20.27
N GLY A 298 22.80 18.03 20.88
CA GLY A 298 23.21 19.24 20.19
C GLY A 298 23.70 18.79 18.80
N ARG A 299 23.30 19.50 17.77
CA ARG A 299 23.72 19.26 16.39
C ARG A 299 25.22 18.99 16.37
N THR A 300 25.59 17.75 16.26
CA THR A 300 26.91 17.30 15.84
C THR A 300 26.71 16.47 14.56
N GLU A 301 27.58 16.76 13.61
CA GLU A 301 27.62 16.23 12.24
C GLU A 301 27.49 14.70 12.15
N PRO A 302 27.06 14.16 11.00
CA PRO A 302 26.77 12.74 10.85
C PRO A 302 28.03 11.92 10.99
N ASN A 303 28.03 11.06 11.99
CA ASN A 303 29.06 10.04 12.20
C ASN A 303 28.99 9.01 11.06
N GLU A 304 30.16 8.59 10.58
CA GLU A 304 30.38 7.68 9.47
C GLU A 304 29.55 6.39 9.54
N PRO A 305 29.12 5.85 8.39
CA PRO A 305 28.29 4.66 8.35
C PRO A 305 29.08 3.42 8.73
N ALA A 306 28.56 2.69 9.73
CA ALA A 306 29.02 1.35 10.04
C ALA A 306 28.93 0.44 8.80
N ALA A 307 29.94 -0.41 8.63
CA ALA A 307 30.20 -1.26 7.48
C ALA A 307 28.98 -1.92 6.88
N ILE A 308 28.80 -1.71 5.59
CA ILE A 308 27.78 -2.30 4.75
C ILE A 308 28.16 -3.77 4.51
N HIS A 309 27.37 -4.71 5.04
CA HIS A 309 27.44 -6.09 4.58
C HIS A 309 26.82 -6.17 3.16
N GLU A 310 27.67 -6.20 2.14
CA GLU A 310 27.28 -6.54 0.80
C GLU A 310 26.91 -8.03 0.73
N THR A 311 25.64 -8.35 0.82
CA THR A 311 25.15 -9.66 0.42
C THR A 311 24.89 -9.61 -1.09
N GLY A 312 25.90 -9.96 -1.85
CA GLY A 312 25.79 -10.18 -3.29
C GLY A 312 24.88 -11.37 -3.57
N ILE A 313 23.69 -11.14 -4.07
CA ILE A 313 22.87 -12.18 -4.67
C ILE A 313 23.41 -12.42 -6.08
N LYS A 314 24.18 -13.50 -6.24
CA LYS A 314 24.47 -14.07 -7.55
C LYS A 314 23.21 -14.72 -8.13
N ARG A 315 23.04 -14.55 -9.42
CA ARG A 315 21.99 -14.99 -10.36
C ARG A 315 21.31 -16.30 -10.06
#